data_fe0ff8934c970984bff94b28cea7bc5d
#
_entry.id   fe0ff8934c970984bff94b28cea7bc5d
#
_cell.length_a   1.000
_cell.length_b   1.000
_cell.length_c   1.000
_cell.angle_alpha   90.00
_cell.angle_beta   90.00
_cell.angle_gamma   90.00
#
_symmetry.space_group_name_H-M   'P 1'
#
loop_
_entity.id
_entity.type
_entity.pdbx_description
1 polymer ?
#
loop_
_entity_poly.entity_id
_entity_poly.type
_entity_poly.pdbx_seq_one_letter_code
_entity_poly.pdbx_strand_id
1 'polypeptide(L)'
;MKFINKFADESNYGGKRKLSDIKFIVVHFTGNKGDTALNNCKYFQEENRHASAHCFIDGSGVVYKSVSLKRVAWAVGGCYTLKNGAGSKYKVATNANTLSIEMCNCVGGVPADVYNDLVWLVTYYMKKYDIDADHVIRHWDVNGKDCPDPWIGKNNKGWKKFKADIAGTTVKEAKKAKVYGIVITKHDPLIMRKSANTKSDIVYRIHKGATVEIVKKGSAWHKVKYNGKTGYCSATYIKI
;
A
#
# COMPACT_ATOMS: atom_id res chain seq x y z
N MET A 1 2.58 -8.69 -0.55
CA MET A 1 2.20 -7.86 0.62
C MET A 1 1.30 -8.64 1.56
N LYS A 2 1.29 -8.28 2.85
CA LYS A 2 0.41 -8.88 3.87
C LYS A 2 -0.81 -7.98 4.06
N PHE A 3 -2.01 -8.59 4.18
CA PHE A 3 -3.23 -7.86 4.54
C PHE A 3 -3.53 -8.03 6.03
N ILE A 4 -3.81 -6.92 6.71
CA ILE A 4 -4.22 -6.89 8.13
C ILE A 4 -5.53 -6.11 8.23
N ASN A 5 -6.54 -6.70 8.87
CA ASN A 5 -7.80 -6.01 9.14
C ASN A 5 -7.65 -5.17 10.41
N LYS A 6 -7.95 -3.87 10.30
CA LYS A 6 -8.02 -2.88 11.37
C LYS A 6 -9.20 -1.97 11.08
N PHE A 7 -10.41 -2.55 11.22
CA PHE A 7 -11.62 -1.87 10.78
C PHE A 7 -11.93 -0.65 11.63
N ALA A 8 -12.34 0.40 10.93
CA ALA A 8 -12.84 1.64 11.49
C ALA A 8 -14.13 1.39 12.29
N ASP A 9 -14.46 2.34 13.15
CA ASP A 9 -15.77 2.38 13.82
C ASP A 9 -16.90 2.54 12.79
N GLU A 10 -18.08 1.97 13.07
CA GLU A 10 -19.20 1.96 12.13
C GLU A 10 -19.76 3.36 11.84
N SER A 11 -19.56 4.32 12.73
CA SER A 11 -19.93 5.73 12.53
C SER A 11 -19.10 6.44 11.45
N ASN A 12 -18.04 5.81 10.93
CA ASN A 12 -17.10 6.40 9.99
C ASN A 12 -17.28 5.93 8.54
N TYR A 13 -18.21 5.04 8.25
CA TYR A 13 -18.45 4.54 6.89
C TYR A 13 -19.92 4.21 6.64
N GLY A 14 -20.27 4.07 5.37
CA GLY A 14 -21.65 3.87 4.94
C GLY A 14 -22.09 2.41 4.85
N GLY A 15 -23.27 2.23 4.30
CA GLY A 15 -24.00 0.96 4.18
C GLY A 15 -23.27 -0.13 3.40
N LYS A 16 -23.94 -1.27 3.25
CA LYS A 16 -23.46 -2.42 2.47
C LYS A 16 -23.49 -2.12 0.97
N ARG A 17 -22.56 -2.71 0.21
CA ARG A 17 -22.55 -2.72 -1.25
C ARG A 17 -22.11 -4.08 -1.80
N LYS A 18 -22.37 -4.36 -3.07
CA LYS A 18 -21.83 -5.53 -3.79
C LYS A 18 -20.39 -5.22 -4.23
N LEU A 19 -19.56 -6.23 -4.34
CA LEU A 19 -18.19 -6.05 -4.87
C LEU A 19 -18.20 -5.65 -6.36
N SER A 20 -19.24 -6.04 -7.10
CA SER A 20 -19.47 -5.63 -8.50
C SER A 20 -19.78 -4.13 -8.67
N ASP A 21 -20.14 -3.44 -7.58
CA ASP A 21 -20.39 -2.00 -7.61
C ASP A 21 -19.09 -1.19 -7.66
N ILE A 22 -17.94 -1.80 -7.34
CA ILE A 22 -16.64 -1.14 -7.41
C ILE A 22 -16.25 -0.98 -8.87
N LYS A 23 -16.20 0.28 -9.33
CA LYS A 23 -15.85 0.66 -10.70
C LYS A 23 -14.54 1.44 -10.79
N PHE A 24 -14.14 2.09 -9.71
CA PHE A 24 -12.96 2.94 -9.68
C PHE A 24 -12.05 2.58 -8.50
N ILE A 25 -10.75 2.72 -8.69
CA ILE A 25 -9.76 2.78 -7.61
C ILE A 25 -9.33 4.24 -7.47
N VAL A 26 -9.47 4.79 -6.27
CA VAL A 26 -9.09 6.18 -5.99
C VAL A 26 -7.84 6.21 -5.12
N VAL A 27 -6.81 6.90 -5.61
CA VAL A 27 -5.56 7.12 -4.90
C VAL A 27 -5.64 8.42 -4.12
N HIS A 28 -5.32 8.33 -2.83
CA HIS A 28 -5.25 9.44 -1.89
C HIS A 28 -3.89 9.51 -1.21
N PHE A 29 -3.66 10.55 -0.44
CA PHE A 29 -2.61 10.64 0.55
C PHE A 29 -3.17 11.24 1.84
N THR A 30 -2.64 10.84 2.99
CA THR A 30 -3.13 11.29 4.30
C THR A 30 -2.81 12.77 4.56
N GLY A 31 -1.81 13.33 3.90
CA GLY A 31 -1.35 14.71 4.11
C GLY A 31 -0.60 14.93 5.43
N ASN A 32 -0.22 13.86 6.13
CA ASN A 32 0.48 13.91 7.40
C ASN A 32 1.94 13.46 7.23
N LYS A 33 2.88 14.24 7.75
CA LYS A 33 4.31 13.88 7.76
C LYS A 33 4.59 12.90 8.89
N GLY A 34 5.28 11.80 8.56
CA GLY A 34 5.73 10.80 9.55
C GLY A 34 4.62 9.87 10.07
N ASP A 35 3.43 9.89 9.48
CA ASP A 35 2.35 8.99 9.86
C ASP A 35 2.55 7.57 9.32
N THR A 36 1.82 6.63 9.90
CA THR A 36 1.82 5.22 9.49
C THR A 36 0.42 4.74 9.16
N ALA A 37 0.34 3.70 8.33
CA ALA A 37 -0.93 3.06 7.98
C ALA A 37 -1.67 2.53 9.23
N LEU A 38 -0.94 1.98 10.21
CA LEU A 38 -1.53 1.51 11.46
C LEU A 38 -2.11 2.66 12.28
N ASN A 39 -1.41 3.79 12.40
CA ASN A 39 -1.88 4.93 13.19
C ASN A 39 -3.13 5.56 12.57
N ASN A 40 -3.19 5.66 11.24
CA ASN A 40 -4.41 6.11 10.56
C ASN A 40 -5.58 5.16 10.80
N CYS A 41 -5.37 3.84 10.77
CA CYS A 41 -6.43 2.91 11.13
C CYS A 41 -6.90 3.08 12.56
N LYS A 42 -5.99 3.30 13.54
CA LYS A 42 -6.36 3.57 14.94
C LYS A 42 -7.19 4.84 15.07
N TYR A 43 -6.84 5.90 14.33
CA TYR A 43 -7.61 7.15 14.31
C TYR A 43 -9.05 6.92 13.85
N PHE A 44 -9.27 6.08 12.83
CA PHE A 44 -10.61 5.78 12.34
C PHE A 44 -11.33 4.68 13.15
N GLN A 45 -10.67 4.04 14.11
CA GLN A 45 -11.33 3.17 15.11
C GLN A 45 -12.06 3.98 16.19
N GLU A 46 -11.76 5.27 16.32
CA GLU A 46 -12.50 6.17 17.17
C GLU A 46 -13.81 6.62 16.46
N GLU A 47 -14.86 6.84 17.23
CA GLU A 47 -16.17 7.22 16.74
C GLU A 47 -16.19 8.61 16.10
N ASN A 48 -17.19 8.84 15.23
CA ASN A 48 -17.59 10.17 14.73
C ASN A 48 -16.49 10.96 14.01
N ARG A 49 -15.58 10.28 13.31
CA ARG A 49 -14.60 10.91 12.39
C ARG A 49 -15.24 11.34 11.06
N HIS A 50 -16.42 10.78 10.73
CA HIS A 50 -17.21 11.08 9.53
C HIS A 50 -16.40 10.98 8.22
N ALA A 51 -15.37 10.18 8.21
CA ALA A 51 -14.52 9.89 7.06
C ALA A 51 -13.86 8.51 7.20
N SER A 52 -13.44 7.91 6.09
CA SER A 52 -12.71 6.65 6.10
C SER A 52 -12.12 6.34 4.73
N ALA A 53 -11.19 5.38 4.67
CA ALA A 53 -10.71 4.77 3.44
C ALA A 53 -10.74 3.25 3.55
N HIS A 54 -10.69 2.53 2.42
CA HIS A 54 -10.69 1.07 2.45
C HIS A 54 -9.33 0.51 2.88
N CYS A 55 -8.24 1.12 2.41
CA CYS A 55 -6.88 0.66 2.66
C CYS A 55 -5.94 1.81 2.97
N PHE A 56 -4.98 1.55 3.87
CA PHE A 56 -3.82 2.40 4.16
C PHE A 56 -2.53 1.62 3.90
N ILE A 57 -1.52 2.30 3.32
CA ILE A 57 -0.18 1.77 3.05
C ILE A 57 0.89 2.81 3.43
N ASP A 58 2.07 2.34 3.85
CA ASP A 58 3.16 3.19 4.33
C ASP A 58 4.56 2.72 3.90
N GLY A 59 4.65 1.82 2.93
CA GLY A 59 5.92 1.26 2.44
C GLY A 59 6.45 0.06 3.25
N SER A 60 5.75 -0.34 4.31
CA SER A 60 6.13 -1.49 5.14
C SER A 60 5.87 -2.86 4.52
N GLY A 61 5.27 -2.92 3.33
CA GLY A 61 4.80 -4.15 2.70
C GLY A 61 3.51 -4.71 3.32
N VAL A 62 2.85 -3.93 4.19
CA VAL A 62 1.58 -4.28 4.82
C VAL A 62 0.46 -3.38 4.29
N VAL A 63 -0.66 -4.00 3.94
CA VAL A 63 -1.91 -3.29 3.64
C VAL A 63 -2.82 -3.40 4.85
N TYR A 64 -3.11 -2.28 5.49
CA TYR A 64 -4.10 -2.21 6.56
C TYR A 64 -5.48 -1.91 5.95
N LYS A 65 -6.44 -2.82 6.14
CA LYS A 65 -7.83 -2.65 5.70
C LYS A 65 -8.62 -2.01 6.82
N SER A 66 -9.04 -0.77 6.59
CA SER A 66 -9.81 0.03 7.54
C SER A 66 -11.32 -0.04 7.31
N VAL A 67 -11.75 -0.25 6.06
CA VAL A 67 -13.16 -0.51 5.74
C VAL A 67 -13.25 -1.74 4.86
N SER A 68 -14.22 -2.62 5.15
CA SER A 68 -14.51 -3.76 4.29
C SER A 68 -14.92 -3.31 2.89
N LEU A 69 -14.42 -3.97 1.84
CA LEU A 69 -14.82 -3.66 0.46
C LEU A 69 -16.34 -3.88 0.18
N LYS A 70 -17.02 -4.63 1.06
CA LYS A 70 -18.48 -4.79 1.05
C LYS A 70 -19.24 -3.65 1.73
N ARG A 71 -18.54 -2.62 2.17
CA ARG A 71 -19.07 -1.39 2.79
C ARG A 71 -18.60 -0.17 2.01
N VAL A 72 -19.28 0.93 2.18
CA VAL A 72 -19.00 2.21 1.51
C VAL A 72 -18.05 3.03 2.39
N ALA A 73 -16.79 3.22 2.00
CA ALA A 73 -15.92 4.17 2.70
C ALA A 73 -16.29 5.60 2.31
N TRP A 74 -16.20 6.53 3.25
CA TRP A 74 -16.45 7.96 3.01
C TRP A 74 -15.12 8.69 2.72
N ALA A 75 -14.67 8.57 1.46
CA ALA A 75 -13.34 9.04 1.04
C ALA A 75 -13.37 10.13 -0.04
N VAL A 76 -14.41 10.14 -0.91
CA VAL A 76 -14.50 11.07 -2.04
C VAL A 76 -15.69 12.00 -1.97
N GLY A 77 -16.29 12.13 -0.80
CA GLY A 77 -17.38 13.08 -0.55
C GLY A 77 -16.90 14.53 -0.44
N GLY A 78 -17.86 15.43 -0.18
CA GLY A 78 -17.60 16.85 -0.07
C GLY A 78 -17.55 17.58 -1.41
N CYS A 79 -17.42 18.90 -1.35
CA CYS A 79 -17.36 19.77 -2.51
C CYS A 79 -16.11 20.65 -2.43
N TYR A 80 -15.13 20.38 -3.28
CA TYR A 80 -13.91 21.19 -3.41
C TYR A 80 -13.87 21.98 -4.71
N THR A 81 -14.96 21.96 -5.48
CA THR A 81 -15.08 22.60 -6.79
C THR A 81 -14.93 24.13 -6.74
N LEU A 82 -15.16 24.76 -5.59
CA LEU A 82 -14.99 26.20 -5.41
C LEU A 82 -13.55 26.66 -5.65
N LYS A 83 -12.55 25.84 -5.30
CA LYS A 83 -11.12 26.19 -5.46
C LYS A 83 -10.58 25.78 -6.83
N ASN A 84 -10.78 24.52 -7.22
CA ASN A 84 -10.07 23.93 -8.35
C ASN A 84 -11.00 23.49 -9.49
N GLY A 85 -12.31 23.72 -9.35
CA GLY A 85 -13.33 23.21 -10.25
C GLY A 85 -13.64 21.73 -10.00
N ALA A 86 -14.65 21.23 -10.68
CA ALA A 86 -15.01 19.83 -10.64
C ALA A 86 -13.96 18.98 -11.37
N GLY A 87 -13.60 17.83 -10.81
CA GLY A 87 -12.77 16.85 -11.48
C GLY A 87 -13.50 16.19 -12.66
N SER A 88 -12.72 15.56 -13.55
CA SER A 88 -13.26 14.87 -14.75
C SER A 88 -14.22 13.72 -14.44
N LYS A 89 -14.19 13.23 -13.21
CA LYS A 89 -15.06 12.14 -12.68
C LYS A 89 -16.09 12.62 -11.65
N TYR A 90 -16.32 13.92 -11.58
CA TYR A 90 -17.31 14.50 -10.65
C TYR A 90 -18.70 13.90 -10.88
N LYS A 91 -19.36 13.49 -9.81
CA LYS A 91 -20.65 12.78 -9.81
C LYS A 91 -20.65 11.42 -10.54
N VAL A 92 -19.56 11.03 -11.19
CA VAL A 92 -19.39 9.72 -11.83
C VAL A 92 -18.75 8.74 -10.85
N ALA A 93 -17.61 9.11 -10.27
CA ALA A 93 -16.99 8.38 -9.16
C ALA A 93 -17.54 8.91 -7.84
N THR A 94 -18.10 8.03 -7.01
CA THR A 94 -18.74 8.33 -5.74
C THR A 94 -18.23 7.36 -4.66
N ASN A 95 -18.53 7.64 -3.39
CA ASN A 95 -18.19 6.69 -2.31
C ASN A 95 -18.77 5.28 -2.57
N ALA A 96 -19.93 5.18 -3.19
CA ALA A 96 -20.62 3.91 -3.43
C ALA A 96 -19.87 3.01 -4.43
N ASN A 97 -19.20 3.59 -5.43
CA ASN A 97 -18.58 2.84 -6.53
C ASN A 97 -17.05 2.92 -6.56
N THR A 98 -16.42 3.45 -5.52
CA THR A 98 -14.95 3.58 -5.43
C THR A 98 -14.33 2.66 -4.38
N LEU A 99 -13.09 2.23 -4.64
CA LEU A 99 -12.18 1.64 -3.69
C LEU A 99 -11.07 2.67 -3.41
N SER A 100 -10.99 3.18 -2.19
CA SER A 100 -10.06 4.25 -1.81
C SER A 100 -8.84 3.69 -1.10
N ILE A 101 -7.64 4.12 -1.53
CA ILE A 101 -6.33 3.73 -0.99
C ILE A 101 -5.58 5.00 -0.58
N GLU A 102 -5.20 5.06 0.69
CA GLU A 102 -4.44 6.15 1.29
C GLU A 102 -2.95 5.80 1.36
N MET A 103 -2.12 6.68 0.81
CA MET A 103 -0.67 6.66 1.01
C MET A 103 -0.32 7.48 2.24
N CYS A 104 0.38 6.89 3.20
CA CYS A 104 0.86 7.56 4.40
C CYS A 104 2.26 8.15 4.18
N ASN A 105 2.61 9.17 4.98
CA ASN A 105 3.93 9.82 4.98
C ASN A 105 4.40 10.31 3.59
N CYS A 106 3.51 10.90 2.80
CA CYS A 106 3.80 11.35 1.44
C CYS A 106 3.85 12.89 1.29
N VAL A 107 4.01 13.62 2.38
CA VAL A 107 4.15 15.09 2.34
C VAL A 107 5.48 15.46 1.68
N GLY A 108 5.41 16.26 0.61
CA GLY A 108 6.58 16.66 -0.19
C GLY A 108 7.05 15.65 -1.23
N GLY A 109 6.41 14.48 -1.32
CA GLY A 109 6.72 13.46 -2.32
C GLY A 109 6.29 12.07 -1.90
N VAL A 110 6.26 11.12 -2.83
CA VAL A 110 5.93 9.72 -2.55
C VAL A 110 7.23 8.92 -2.41
N PRO A 111 7.55 8.40 -1.22
CA PRO A 111 8.72 7.54 -1.01
C PRO A 111 8.67 6.30 -1.91
N ALA A 112 9.83 5.78 -2.31
CA ALA A 112 9.93 4.68 -3.28
C ALA A 112 9.29 3.36 -2.77
N ASP A 113 9.33 3.10 -1.48
CA ASP A 113 8.70 1.95 -0.84
C ASP A 113 7.17 2.07 -0.84
N VAL A 114 6.63 3.25 -0.47
CA VAL A 114 5.18 3.55 -0.58
C VAL A 114 4.71 3.46 -2.03
N TYR A 115 5.49 3.99 -2.97
CA TYR A 115 5.20 3.88 -4.41
C TYR A 115 5.11 2.43 -4.87
N ASN A 116 6.08 1.59 -4.48
CA ASN A 116 6.09 0.17 -4.83
C ASN A 116 4.90 -0.59 -4.23
N ASP A 117 4.55 -0.29 -2.97
CA ASP A 117 3.38 -0.85 -2.31
C ASP A 117 2.08 -0.45 -3.02
N LEU A 118 1.98 0.82 -3.44
CA LEU A 118 0.81 1.31 -4.18
C LEU A 118 0.67 0.63 -5.54
N VAL A 119 1.75 0.56 -6.35
CA VAL A 119 1.74 -0.11 -7.66
C VAL A 119 1.28 -1.55 -7.50
N TRP A 120 1.81 -2.26 -6.50
CA TRP A 120 1.40 -3.64 -6.23
C TRP A 120 -0.08 -3.73 -5.83
N LEU A 121 -0.54 -2.91 -4.90
CA LEU A 121 -1.90 -2.97 -4.37
C LEU A 121 -2.94 -2.61 -5.43
N VAL A 122 -2.68 -1.55 -6.20
CA VAL A 122 -3.57 -1.12 -7.27
C VAL A 122 -3.65 -2.19 -8.35
N THR A 123 -2.54 -2.73 -8.83
CA THR A 123 -2.55 -3.80 -9.85
C THR A 123 -3.20 -5.08 -9.34
N TYR A 124 -3.05 -5.41 -8.05
CA TYR A 124 -3.77 -6.52 -7.42
C TYR A 124 -5.30 -6.32 -7.50
N TYR A 125 -5.80 -5.12 -7.17
CA TYR A 125 -7.24 -4.85 -7.22
C TYR A 125 -7.77 -4.67 -8.63
N MET A 126 -7.01 -4.06 -9.55
CA MET A 126 -7.32 -4.00 -10.98
C MET A 126 -7.61 -5.40 -11.53
N LYS A 127 -6.68 -6.33 -11.32
CA LYS A 127 -6.83 -7.72 -11.77
C LYS A 127 -8.00 -8.43 -11.07
N LYS A 128 -8.17 -8.20 -9.76
CA LYS A 128 -9.19 -8.89 -8.98
C LYS A 128 -10.62 -8.48 -9.31
N TYR A 129 -10.82 -7.21 -9.67
CA TYR A 129 -12.15 -6.63 -9.93
C TYR A 129 -12.37 -6.22 -11.38
N ASP A 130 -11.47 -6.61 -12.27
CA ASP A 130 -11.50 -6.28 -13.70
C ASP A 130 -11.65 -4.76 -13.93
N ILE A 131 -10.79 -3.99 -13.24
CA ILE A 131 -10.72 -2.53 -13.35
C ILE A 131 -9.50 -2.17 -14.20
N ASP A 132 -9.71 -1.46 -15.31
CA ASP A 132 -8.62 -1.00 -16.16
C ASP A 132 -7.88 0.21 -15.56
N ALA A 133 -6.75 0.56 -16.19
CA ALA A 133 -5.95 1.67 -15.73
C ALA A 133 -6.65 3.04 -15.82
N ASP A 134 -7.63 3.22 -16.71
CA ASP A 134 -8.35 4.49 -16.89
C ASP A 134 -9.36 4.74 -15.75
N HIS A 135 -9.78 3.67 -15.08
CA HIS A 135 -10.61 3.72 -13.89
C HIS A 135 -9.79 3.81 -12.58
N VAL A 136 -8.46 3.89 -12.65
CA VAL A 136 -7.60 4.27 -11.53
C VAL A 136 -7.39 5.78 -11.57
N ILE A 137 -7.91 6.49 -10.59
CA ILE A 137 -8.03 7.96 -10.56
C ILE A 137 -7.52 8.52 -9.23
N ARG A 138 -7.33 9.84 -9.17
CA ARG A 138 -7.00 10.58 -7.95
C ARG A 138 -8.28 11.14 -7.32
N HIS A 139 -8.24 11.48 -6.06
CA HIS A 139 -9.31 12.28 -5.45
C HIS A 139 -9.50 13.64 -6.17
N TRP A 140 -8.39 14.25 -6.62
CA TRP A 140 -8.41 15.41 -7.52
C TRP A 140 -9.34 15.23 -8.72
N ASP A 141 -9.30 14.06 -9.36
CA ASP A 141 -10.11 13.78 -10.56
C ASP A 141 -11.60 13.63 -10.23
N VAL A 142 -11.97 13.47 -8.95
CA VAL A 142 -13.36 13.38 -8.50
C VAL A 142 -13.94 14.77 -8.24
N ASN A 143 -13.39 15.51 -7.29
CA ASN A 143 -14.02 16.76 -6.81
C ASN A 143 -13.07 17.95 -6.70
N GLY A 144 -11.87 17.88 -7.30
CA GLY A 144 -10.89 18.97 -7.30
C GLY A 144 -10.15 19.18 -5.98
N LYS A 145 -10.24 18.23 -5.03
CA LYS A 145 -9.42 18.27 -3.81
C LYS A 145 -7.94 18.13 -4.16
N ASP A 146 -7.05 18.90 -3.51
CA ASP A 146 -5.59 18.76 -3.64
C ASP A 146 -5.12 17.41 -3.02
N CYS A 147 -5.50 16.30 -3.67
CA CYS A 147 -5.23 14.94 -3.18
C CYS A 147 -5.11 13.93 -4.33
N PRO A 148 -4.01 13.17 -4.40
CA PRO A 148 -2.80 13.29 -3.58
C PRO A 148 -1.93 14.47 -4.03
N ASP A 149 -1.60 15.38 -3.12
CA ASP A 149 -0.86 16.62 -3.40
C ASP A 149 0.45 16.38 -4.20
N PRO A 150 1.27 15.35 -3.90
CA PRO A 150 2.46 15.09 -4.70
C PRO A 150 2.20 14.80 -6.18
N TRP A 151 0.95 14.52 -6.55
CA TRP A 151 0.56 14.05 -7.90
C TRP A 151 -0.58 14.83 -8.54
N ILE A 152 -0.79 16.07 -8.14
CA ILE A 152 -1.75 16.98 -8.77
C ILE A 152 -1.09 17.94 -9.77
N GLY A 153 -1.92 18.68 -10.52
CA GLY A 153 -1.47 19.64 -11.52
C GLY A 153 -1.29 19.07 -12.93
N LYS A 154 -1.24 19.97 -13.92
CA LYS A 154 -1.30 19.62 -15.35
C LYS A 154 -0.09 18.82 -15.86
N ASN A 155 1.10 18.99 -15.29
CA ASN A 155 2.34 18.37 -15.75
C ASN A 155 2.90 17.35 -14.77
N ASN A 156 2.03 16.69 -14.00
CA ASN A 156 2.45 15.77 -12.96
C ASN A 156 3.15 14.52 -13.51
N LYS A 157 4.48 14.51 -13.44
CA LYS A 157 5.32 13.39 -13.90
C LYS A 157 5.12 12.13 -13.05
N GLY A 158 4.91 12.27 -11.73
CA GLY A 158 4.72 11.15 -10.81
C GLY A 158 3.45 10.37 -11.12
N TRP A 159 2.33 11.07 -11.32
CA TRP A 159 1.08 10.45 -11.72
C TRP A 159 1.16 9.78 -13.08
N LYS A 160 1.76 10.46 -14.07
CA LYS A 160 1.97 9.89 -15.43
C LYS A 160 2.79 8.61 -15.37
N LYS A 161 3.89 8.63 -14.59
CA LYS A 161 4.72 7.43 -14.37
C LYS A 161 3.92 6.30 -13.72
N PHE A 162 3.17 6.61 -12.65
CA PHE A 162 2.34 5.64 -11.96
C PHE A 162 1.30 5.00 -12.90
N LYS A 163 0.60 5.79 -13.72
CA LYS A 163 -0.37 5.30 -14.72
C LYS A 163 0.30 4.38 -15.73
N ALA A 164 1.50 4.71 -16.20
CA ALA A 164 2.27 3.86 -17.12
C ALA A 164 2.69 2.55 -16.46
N ASP A 165 3.14 2.60 -15.20
CA ASP A 165 3.58 1.41 -14.47
C ASP A 165 2.43 0.43 -14.20
N ILE A 166 1.24 0.90 -13.81
CA ILE A 166 0.07 0.04 -13.61
C ILE A 166 -0.50 -0.49 -14.91
N ALA A 167 -0.47 0.27 -16.01
CA ALA A 167 -0.88 -0.20 -17.34
C ALA A 167 0.08 -1.25 -17.91
N GLY A 168 1.39 -1.08 -17.71
CA GLY A 168 2.42 -2.03 -18.14
C GLY A 168 2.43 -3.35 -17.34
N THR A 169 1.87 -3.36 -16.14
CA THR A 169 1.77 -4.58 -15.29
C THR A 169 0.65 -5.52 -15.74
N THR A 170 -0.29 -5.08 -16.55
CA THR A 170 -1.26 -5.97 -17.19
C THR A 170 -0.64 -6.87 -18.27
N VAL A 171 0.61 -6.59 -18.70
CA VAL A 171 1.28 -7.28 -19.81
C VAL A 171 2.51 -8.10 -19.37
N LYS A 172 3.08 -7.85 -18.20
CA LYS A 172 4.20 -8.66 -17.68
C LYS A 172 3.87 -9.05 -16.25
N GLU A 173 3.89 -10.37 -15.99
CA GLU A 173 3.73 -11.01 -14.69
C GLU A 173 4.12 -10.12 -13.52
N ALA A 174 3.17 -9.87 -12.62
CA ALA A 174 3.44 -9.17 -11.37
C ALA A 174 4.76 -9.71 -10.81
N LYS A 175 5.80 -8.87 -10.74
CA LYS A 175 7.06 -9.25 -10.08
C LYS A 175 6.66 -9.89 -8.76
N LYS A 176 7.01 -11.18 -8.61
CA LYS A 176 6.69 -12.06 -7.48
C LYS A 176 6.67 -11.24 -6.20
N ALA A 177 5.50 -11.16 -5.55
CA ALA A 177 5.31 -10.33 -4.37
C ALA A 177 6.48 -10.56 -3.40
N LYS A 178 7.15 -9.49 -2.96
CA LYS A 178 8.26 -9.61 -2.02
C LYS A 178 7.73 -10.25 -0.76
N VAL A 179 8.34 -11.34 -0.37
CA VAL A 179 8.05 -12.04 0.88
C VAL A 179 9.01 -11.51 1.93
N TYR A 180 8.50 -11.12 3.07
CA TYR A 180 9.32 -10.67 4.20
C TYR A 180 9.24 -11.67 5.35
N GLY A 181 10.31 -11.73 6.14
CA GLY A 181 10.36 -12.51 7.36
C GLY A 181 10.97 -11.68 8.50
N ILE A 182 10.59 -12.03 9.72
CA ILE A 182 11.10 -11.40 10.95
C ILE A 182 12.16 -12.30 11.55
N VAL A 183 13.31 -11.72 11.91
CA VAL A 183 14.38 -12.42 12.63
C VAL A 183 13.94 -12.74 14.05
N ILE A 184 13.92 -14.04 14.42
CA ILE A 184 13.43 -14.57 15.70
C ILE A 184 14.51 -15.30 16.52
N THR A 185 15.78 -14.95 16.33
CA THR A 185 16.89 -15.54 17.09
C THR A 185 16.68 -15.43 18.61
N LYS A 186 17.14 -16.44 19.37
CA LYS A 186 17.17 -16.36 20.85
C LYS A 186 18.18 -15.32 21.31
N HIS A 187 19.33 -15.28 20.67
CA HIS A 187 20.42 -14.32 20.92
C HIS A 187 20.77 -13.58 19.63
N ASP A 188 21.22 -12.33 19.73
CA ASP A 188 21.71 -11.51 18.61
C ASP A 188 23.17 -11.84 18.27
N PRO A 189 23.56 -11.66 16.99
CA PRO A 189 22.77 -11.41 15.77
C PRO A 189 22.48 -12.68 14.96
N LEU A 190 21.51 -12.64 14.03
CA LEU A 190 21.43 -13.62 12.95
C LEU A 190 22.53 -13.38 11.93
N ILE A 191 23.29 -14.42 11.61
CA ILE A 191 24.40 -14.34 10.66
C ILE A 191 23.87 -14.53 9.23
N MET A 192 24.09 -13.53 8.38
CA MET A 192 23.91 -13.64 6.94
C MET A 192 25.24 -14.01 6.27
N ARG A 193 25.24 -15.07 5.47
CA ARG A 193 26.44 -15.65 4.87
C ARG A 193 26.41 -15.58 3.34
N LYS A 194 27.57 -15.66 2.71
CA LYS A 194 27.74 -15.63 1.26
C LYS A 194 27.12 -16.87 0.58
N SER A 195 27.13 -18.02 1.24
CA SER A 195 26.56 -19.29 0.77
C SER A 195 25.74 -19.97 1.85
N ALA A 196 24.87 -20.92 1.47
CA ALA A 196 23.94 -21.62 2.34
C ALA A 196 24.62 -22.72 3.20
N ASN A 197 25.64 -22.36 3.97
CA ASN A 197 26.33 -23.23 4.91
C ASN A 197 27.00 -22.44 6.03
N THR A 198 27.32 -23.10 7.14
CA THR A 198 27.89 -22.46 8.35
C THR A 198 29.37 -22.09 8.24
N LYS A 199 30.10 -22.61 7.25
CA LYS A 199 31.54 -22.36 7.03
C LYS A 199 31.81 -21.19 6.07
N SER A 200 30.75 -20.69 5.37
CA SER A 200 30.88 -19.60 4.40
C SER A 200 31.07 -18.25 5.09
N ASP A 201 31.72 -17.32 4.39
CA ASP A 201 31.97 -15.95 4.84
C ASP A 201 30.74 -15.24 5.32
N ILE A 202 30.93 -14.40 6.34
CA ILE A 202 29.87 -13.56 6.88
C ILE A 202 29.72 -12.32 6.03
N VAL A 203 28.51 -12.08 5.50
CA VAL A 203 28.14 -10.90 4.70
C VAL A 203 27.57 -9.79 5.58
N TYR A 204 26.77 -10.17 6.59
CA TYR A 204 26.12 -9.24 7.50
C TYR A 204 25.69 -9.90 8.81
N ARG A 205 25.46 -9.07 9.83
CA ARG A 205 24.92 -9.47 11.14
C ARG A 205 23.61 -8.73 11.37
N ILE A 206 22.49 -9.47 11.44
CA ILE A 206 21.12 -8.93 11.47
C ILE A 206 20.56 -9.06 12.87
N HIS A 207 20.09 -7.95 13.45
CA HIS A 207 19.53 -7.95 14.80
C HIS A 207 18.21 -8.70 14.89
N LYS A 208 17.93 -9.30 16.04
CA LYS A 208 16.63 -9.86 16.39
C LYS A 208 15.52 -8.82 16.18
N GLY A 209 14.37 -9.25 15.66
CA GLY A 209 13.23 -8.39 15.33
C GLY A 209 13.34 -7.66 13.99
N ALA A 210 14.51 -7.66 13.33
CA ALA A 210 14.66 -7.04 12.02
C ALA A 210 13.81 -7.76 10.96
N THR A 211 13.26 -6.99 10.03
CA THR A 211 12.53 -7.51 8.86
C THR A 211 13.51 -7.68 7.69
N VAL A 212 13.54 -8.87 7.11
CA VAL A 212 14.37 -9.21 5.95
C VAL A 212 13.51 -9.57 4.75
N GLU A 213 13.91 -9.16 3.55
CA GLU A 213 13.27 -9.59 2.30
C GLU A 213 13.71 -11.02 1.97
N ILE A 214 12.76 -11.94 1.76
CA ILE A 214 13.02 -13.32 1.36
C ILE A 214 13.11 -13.39 -0.17
N VAL A 215 14.32 -13.43 -0.70
CA VAL A 215 14.59 -13.53 -2.14
C VAL A 215 14.26 -14.94 -2.67
N LYS A 216 14.59 -15.99 -1.88
CA LYS A 216 14.26 -17.38 -2.19
C LYS A 216 14.07 -18.16 -0.91
N LYS A 217 12.92 -18.82 -0.77
CA LYS A 217 12.69 -19.79 0.32
C LYS A 217 13.49 -21.06 0.07
N GLY A 218 14.07 -21.60 1.13
CA GLY A 218 14.67 -22.94 1.17
C GLY A 218 14.30 -23.60 2.48
N SER A 219 14.48 -24.91 2.60
CA SER A 219 14.14 -25.70 3.80
C SER A 219 15.06 -25.37 4.98
N ALA A 220 16.37 -25.35 4.77
CA ALA A 220 17.35 -25.07 5.81
C ALA A 220 17.90 -23.63 5.77
N TRP A 221 17.98 -23.01 4.59
CA TRP A 221 18.52 -21.69 4.37
C TRP A 221 17.61 -20.87 3.46
N HIS A 222 17.28 -19.64 3.87
CA HIS A 222 16.66 -18.65 3.01
C HIS A 222 17.71 -17.75 2.38
N LYS A 223 17.60 -17.47 1.06
CA LYS A 223 18.32 -16.35 0.45
C LYS A 223 17.58 -15.08 0.80
N VAL A 224 18.22 -14.16 1.49
CA VAL A 224 17.61 -12.94 2.01
C VAL A 224 18.32 -11.69 1.52
N LYS A 225 17.60 -10.56 1.51
CA LYS A 225 18.16 -9.23 1.30
C LYS A 225 17.89 -8.37 2.52
N TYR A 226 18.92 -7.71 3.02
CA TYR A 226 18.86 -6.82 4.18
C TYR A 226 19.89 -5.72 4.04
N ASN A 227 19.50 -4.46 4.30
CA ASN A 227 20.36 -3.28 4.22
C ASN A 227 21.24 -3.24 2.94
N GLY A 228 20.59 -3.44 1.78
CA GLY A 228 21.26 -3.43 0.46
C GLY A 228 22.10 -4.66 0.12
N LYS A 229 22.41 -5.54 1.09
CA LYS A 229 23.20 -6.75 0.90
C LYS A 229 22.32 -7.99 0.72
N THR A 230 22.78 -8.96 -0.04
CA THR A 230 22.11 -10.25 -0.28
C THR A 230 22.99 -11.40 0.20
N GLY A 231 22.39 -12.36 0.89
CA GLY A 231 23.10 -13.53 1.41
C GLY A 231 22.14 -14.62 1.89
N TYR A 232 22.65 -15.57 2.65
CA TYR A 232 21.90 -16.71 3.17
C TYR A 232 21.83 -16.66 4.69
N CYS A 233 20.61 -16.85 5.20
CA CYS A 233 20.32 -16.99 6.63
C CYS A 233 19.64 -18.32 6.90
N SER A 234 19.89 -18.90 8.08
CA SER A 234 19.17 -20.11 8.51
C SER A 234 17.67 -19.84 8.57
N ALA A 235 16.88 -20.73 7.94
CA ALA A 235 15.43 -20.65 7.89
C ALA A 235 14.79 -20.75 9.29
N THR A 236 15.42 -21.47 10.20
CA THR A 236 14.96 -21.67 11.59
C THR A 236 14.79 -20.36 12.36
N TYR A 237 15.56 -19.35 12.00
CA TYR A 237 15.56 -18.04 12.72
C TYR A 237 14.82 -16.93 11.99
N ILE A 238 13.99 -17.27 11.01
CA ILE A 238 13.17 -16.29 10.27
C ILE A 238 11.73 -16.77 10.24
N LYS A 239 10.86 -16.00 10.87
CA LYS A 239 9.39 -16.22 10.82
C LYS A 239 8.83 -15.45 9.61
N ILE A 240 8.21 -16.17 8.68
CA ILE A 240 7.58 -15.62 7.45
C ILE A 240 6.07 -15.59 7.64
#